data_a6b860680865ad3e0a6cefeb413b3b24
#
_entry.id   a6b860680865ad3e0a6cefeb413b3b24
#
_cell.length_a   1.000
_cell.length_b   1.000
_cell.length_c   1.000
_cell.angle_alpha   90.00
_cell.angle_beta   90.00
_cell.angle_gamma   90.00
#
_symmetry.space_group_name_H-M   'P 1'
#
loop_
_entity.id
_entity.type
_entity.pdbx_description
1 polymer ?
#
loop_
_entity_poly.entity_id
_entity_poly.type
_entity_poly.pdbx_seq_one_letter_code
_entity_poly.pdbx_strand_id
1 'polypeptide(L)'
;VQVNDYIESINQYSAGKFDGCLMTNMDALTIPAAGGIDSTAVIMGDFSNGNDGLILKDKKSLADIKGQKVNLVELSVSHYFLARALESVNMSEKDITVVNTSDADMVSAYTSDEVTAMATWNPQLSEITKNNKSANLVYDSSKIPGEIIDMLVINTETLNDNPKLAKALTGAWFEVMALMKKGDEKALTFMAEASGTDLAGYKSQLDSTMMFYDASEAVKFAVSSDLPKTMKKVSEFSFDHGILGEGAPNAEFIGMEFPGGKTFGDTKNIKLRFIDTYVKMAAEGKL
;
A
#
# COMPACT_ATOMS: atom_id res chain seq x y z
N VAL A 1 13.35 -2.41 12.57
CA VAL A 1 14.41 -1.92 11.65
C VAL A 1 13.74 -1.07 10.59
N GLN A 2 14.29 0.11 10.29
CA GLN A 2 13.86 0.93 9.15
C GLN A 2 14.74 0.59 7.94
N VAL A 3 14.11 0.36 6.80
CA VAL A 3 14.74 0.19 5.49
C VAL A 3 14.24 1.34 4.62
N ASN A 4 15.15 2.09 3.99
CA ASN A 4 14.78 3.33 3.29
C ASN A 4 14.15 3.10 1.91
N ASP A 5 14.41 1.96 1.28
CA ASP A 5 13.80 1.57 0.02
C ASP A 5 12.65 0.59 0.30
N TYR A 6 11.47 0.94 -0.21
CA TYR A 6 10.24 0.20 0.05
C TYR A 6 10.30 -1.24 -0.49
N ILE A 7 10.66 -1.40 -1.76
CA ILE A 7 10.72 -2.72 -2.39
C ILE A 7 11.81 -3.58 -1.77
N GLU A 8 12.97 -2.98 -1.43
CA GLU A 8 14.06 -3.70 -0.75
C GLU A 8 13.62 -4.21 0.64
N SER A 9 12.76 -3.47 1.37
CA SER A 9 12.22 -3.94 2.65
C SER A 9 11.42 -5.22 2.51
N ILE A 10 10.59 -5.32 1.46
CA ILE A 10 9.76 -6.49 1.16
C ILE A 10 10.63 -7.66 0.65
N ASN A 11 11.63 -7.37 -0.16
CA ASN A 11 12.60 -8.38 -0.63
C ASN A 11 13.37 -9.00 0.53
N GLN A 12 13.79 -8.20 1.51
CA GLN A 12 14.47 -8.70 2.70
C GLN A 12 13.55 -9.55 3.59
N TYR A 13 12.27 -9.18 3.72
CA TYR A 13 11.26 -10.03 4.36
C TYR A 13 11.10 -11.35 3.61
N SER A 14 10.93 -11.30 2.28
CA SER A 14 10.78 -12.50 1.44
C SER A 14 12.00 -13.42 1.49
N ALA A 15 13.20 -12.85 1.67
CA ALA A 15 14.45 -13.59 1.88
C ALA A 15 14.62 -14.14 3.30
N GLY A 16 13.65 -13.94 4.21
CA GLY A 16 13.70 -14.44 5.59
C GLY A 16 14.64 -13.67 6.51
N LYS A 17 15.05 -12.45 6.15
CA LYS A 17 15.85 -11.60 7.04
C LYS A 17 15.01 -10.95 8.14
N PHE A 18 13.73 -10.78 7.90
CA PHE A 18 12.75 -10.22 8.83
C PHE A 18 11.55 -11.15 8.97
N ASP A 19 10.98 -11.22 10.16
CA ASP A 19 9.79 -12.02 10.47
C ASP A 19 8.49 -11.36 10.03
N GLY A 20 8.51 -10.05 9.79
CA GLY A 20 7.37 -9.25 9.34
C GLY A 20 7.81 -7.98 8.63
N CYS A 21 6.89 -7.38 7.89
CA CYS A 21 7.12 -6.16 7.12
C CYS A 21 5.82 -5.36 6.98
N LEU A 22 5.93 -4.03 6.92
CA LEU A 22 4.83 -3.16 6.50
C LEU A 22 4.84 -3.09 4.98
N MET A 23 3.69 -3.38 4.35
CA MET A 23 3.55 -3.36 2.90
C MET A 23 2.10 -3.22 2.48
N THR A 24 1.88 -2.85 1.23
CA THR A 24 0.52 -2.77 0.69
C THR A 24 -0.05 -4.16 0.38
N ASN A 25 -1.37 -4.22 0.23
CA ASN A 25 -2.09 -5.44 -0.11
C ASN A 25 -1.64 -6.04 -1.46
N MET A 26 -1.35 -5.21 -2.46
CA MET A 26 -0.86 -5.68 -3.74
C MET A 26 0.54 -6.26 -3.62
N ASP A 27 1.45 -5.54 -2.99
CA ASP A 27 2.85 -5.97 -2.91
C ASP A 27 3.00 -7.22 -2.03
N ALA A 28 2.11 -7.41 -1.03
CA ALA A 28 2.00 -8.66 -0.27
C ALA A 28 1.61 -9.87 -1.15
N LEU A 29 0.77 -9.66 -2.15
CA LEU A 29 0.37 -10.69 -3.12
C LEU A 29 1.48 -10.96 -4.13
N THR A 30 2.09 -9.91 -4.69
CA THR A 30 2.94 -9.99 -5.88
C THR A 30 4.41 -10.29 -5.57
N ILE A 31 4.88 -10.02 -4.35
CA ILE A 31 6.28 -10.26 -3.98
C ILE A 31 6.40 -11.49 -3.08
N PRO A 32 6.02 -11.48 -1.79
CA PRO A 32 6.18 -12.68 -0.96
C PRO A 32 5.25 -13.82 -1.37
N ALA A 33 3.95 -13.57 -1.57
CA ALA A 33 3.01 -14.65 -1.87
C ALA A 33 3.26 -15.28 -3.24
N ALA A 34 3.53 -14.50 -4.29
CA ALA A 34 3.93 -15.01 -5.60
C ALA A 34 5.28 -15.74 -5.54
N GLY A 35 6.20 -15.28 -4.69
CA GLY A 35 7.46 -15.96 -4.37
C GLY A 35 7.31 -17.23 -3.53
N GLY A 36 6.09 -17.62 -3.16
CA GLY A 36 5.82 -18.85 -2.39
C GLY A 36 5.88 -18.66 -0.88
N ILE A 37 6.12 -17.46 -0.37
CA ILE A 37 6.16 -17.18 1.07
C ILE A 37 4.73 -17.06 1.61
N ASP A 38 4.41 -17.91 2.59
CA ASP A 38 3.13 -17.89 3.27
C ASP A 38 3.11 -16.74 4.31
N SER A 39 2.24 -15.79 4.11
CA SER A 39 2.20 -14.52 4.82
C SER A 39 0.81 -14.25 5.42
N THR A 40 0.78 -13.68 6.62
CA THR A 40 -0.46 -13.29 7.30
C THR A 40 -0.47 -11.80 7.63
N ALA A 41 -1.43 -11.07 7.08
CA ALA A 41 -1.74 -9.69 7.45
C ALA A 41 -2.45 -9.69 8.81
N VAL A 42 -1.77 -9.23 9.84
CA VAL A 42 -2.24 -9.21 11.24
C VAL A 42 -2.89 -7.88 11.63
N ILE A 43 -2.50 -6.80 10.95
CA ILE A 43 -3.10 -5.47 11.08
C ILE A 43 -3.29 -4.91 9.68
N MET A 44 -4.50 -4.47 9.36
CA MET A 44 -4.77 -3.53 8.28
C MET A 44 -4.90 -2.18 8.98
N GLY A 45 -3.91 -1.30 8.76
CA GLY A 45 -3.75 -0.08 9.55
C GLY A 45 -4.57 1.08 9.01
N ASP A 46 -4.73 1.10 7.71
CA ASP A 46 -5.35 2.19 6.97
C ASP A 46 -5.53 1.83 5.49
N PHE A 47 -6.07 2.77 4.74
CA PHE A 47 -6.00 2.78 3.29
C PHE A 47 -5.71 4.18 2.75
N SER A 48 -5.04 4.24 1.62
CA SER A 48 -4.76 5.49 0.91
C SER A 48 -6.04 6.18 0.47
N ASN A 49 -6.18 7.46 0.79
CA ASN A 49 -7.36 8.29 0.51
C ASN A 49 -6.93 9.70 0.04
N GLY A 50 -6.06 9.73 -0.94
CA GLY A 50 -5.36 10.92 -1.45
C GLY A 50 -3.85 10.88 -1.22
N ASN A 51 -3.33 9.84 -0.56
CA ASN A 51 -1.90 9.67 -0.27
C ASN A 51 -1.10 9.28 -1.52
N ASP A 52 -1.70 8.49 -2.42
CA ASP A 52 -1.17 8.20 -3.75
C ASP A 52 -1.73 9.20 -4.76
N GLY A 53 -0.88 9.73 -5.62
CA GLY A 53 -1.24 10.76 -6.57
C GLY A 53 -0.56 10.62 -7.91
N LEU A 54 -1.28 11.03 -8.94
CA LEU A 54 -0.78 11.18 -10.30
C LEU A 54 -0.64 12.66 -10.61
N ILE A 55 0.58 13.09 -10.89
CA ILE A 55 0.94 14.47 -11.19
C ILE A 55 1.36 14.61 -12.65
N LEU A 56 0.91 15.70 -13.28
CA LEU A 56 1.34 16.10 -14.62
C LEU A 56 2.00 17.48 -14.57
N LYS A 57 3.11 17.63 -15.31
CA LYS A 57 3.82 18.90 -15.44
C LYS A 57 3.07 19.80 -16.45
N ASP A 58 2.70 21.00 -16.02
CA ASP A 58 2.00 22.04 -16.82
C ASP A 58 0.64 21.62 -17.41
N LYS A 59 0.08 20.48 -17.03
CA LYS A 59 -1.21 19.95 -17.47
C LYS A 59 -2.14 19.72 -16.28
N LYS A 60 -3.43 19.97 -16.46
CA LYS A 60 -4.41 20.00 -15.36
C LYS A 60 -5.53 18.96 -15.49
N SER A 61 -5.54 18.21 -16.54
CA SER A 61 -6.55 17.18 -16.79
C SER A 61 -5.90 15.81 -16.86
N LEU A 62 -6.53 14.80 -16.25
CA LEU A 62 -6.07 13.41 -16.36
C LEU A 62 -6.03 12.95 -17.82
N ALA A 63 -6.94 13.44 -18.67
CA ALA A 63 -6.94 13.11 -20.11
C ALA A 63 -5.66 13.54 -20.83
N ASP A 64 -4.93 14.53 -20.31
CA ASP A 64 -3.67 15.01 -20.88
C ASP A 64 -2.50 14.02 -20.68
N ILE A 65 -2.71 12.93 -19.97
CA ILE A 65 -1.71 11.87 -19.78
C ILE A 65 -1.44 11.10 -21.07
N LYS A 66 -2.36 11.13 -22.03
CA LYS A 66 -2.23 10.38 -23.29
C LYS A 66 -0.91 10.71 -24.00
N GLY A 67 -0.16 9.67 -24.37
CA GLY A 67 1.14 9.77 -25.03
C GLY A 67 2.30 10.18 -24.13
N GLN A 68 2.08 10.36 -22.81
CA GLN A 68 3.12 10.71 -21.85
C GLN A 68 3.99 9.51 -21.48
N LYS A 69 5.22 9.84 -21.03
CA LYS A 69 6.03 8.94 -20.22
C LYS A 69 5.65 9.15 -18.76
N VAL A 70 5.22 8.09 -18.08
CA VAL A 70 4.79 8.14 -16.68
C VAL A 70 5.82 7.42 -15.82
N ASN A 71 6.50 8.18 -14.96
CA ASN A 71 7.47 7.64 -14.01
C ASN A 71 6.76 7.08 -12.78
N LEU A 72 7.10 5.88 -12.37
CA LEU A 72 6.55 5.21 -11.19
C LEU A 72 7.42 4.01 -10.79
N VAL A 73 7.18 3.43 -9.63
CA VAL A 73 7.75 2.10 -9.29
C VAL A 73 6.96 1.05 -10.05
N GLU A 74 7.55 0.54 -11.13
CA GLU A 74 6.89 -0.40 -12.04
C GLU A 74 6.56 -1.72 -11.30
N LEU A 75 5.40 -2.30 -11.63
CA LEU A 75 4.86 -3.54 -11.07
C LEU A 75 4.56 -3.50 -9.56
N SER A 76 4.56 -2.31 -8.96
CA SER A 76 4.11 -2.06 -7.59
C SER A 76 2.66 -1.59 -7.54
N VAL A 77 2.19 -1.29 -6.33
CA VAL A 77 0.87 -0.68 -6.10
C VAL A 77 0.68 0.64 -6.87
N SER A 78 1.76 1.41 -7.12
CA SER A 78 1.67 2.63 -7.94
C SER A 78 1.34 2.33 -9.40
N HIS A 79 1.74 1.17 -9.91
CA HIS A 79 1.37 0.74 -11.25
C HIS A 79 -0.13 0.36 -11.32
N TYR A 80 -0.62 -0.37 -10.33
CA TYR A 80 -2.06 -0.62 -10.17
C TYR A 80 -2.86 0.68 -10.07
N PHE A 81 -2.41 1.63 -9.25
CA PHE A 81 -3.03 2.95 -9.12
C PHE A 81 -3.11 3.69 -10.46
N LEU A 82 -2.03 3.68 -11.24
CA LEU A 82 -2.00 4.26 -12.59
C LEU A 82 -3.03 3.59 -13.51
N ALA A 83 -3.10 2.26 -13.53
CA ALA A 83 -4.07 1.52 -14.33
C ALA A 83 -5.51 1.92 -13.96
N ARG A 84 -5.81 2.04 -12.67
CA ARG A 84 -7.11 2.52 -12.18
C ARG A 84 -7.42 3.96 -12.61
N ALA A 85 -6.40 4.84 -12.59
CA ALA A 85 -6.55 6.20 -13.09
C ALA A 85 -6.87 6.23 -14.59
N LEU A 86 -6.14 5.48 -15.40
CA LEU A 86 -6.36 5.37 -16.85
C LEU A 86 -7.76 4.83 -17.17
N GLU A 87 -8.18 3.77 -16.48
CA GLU A 87 -9.53 3.18 -16.65
C GLU A 87 -10.63 4.23 -16.41
N SER A 88 -10.46 5.12 -15.43
CA SER A 88 -11.45 6.15 -15.10
C SER A 88 -11.73 7.14 -16.25
N VAL A 89 -10.83 7.22 -17.22
CA VAL A 89 -10.94 8.06 -18.43
C VAL A 89 -10.98 7.25 -19.73
N ASN A 90 -11.32 5.96 -19.62
CA ASN A 90 -11.41 5.02 -20.74
C ASN A 90 -10.09 4.90 -21.55
N MET A 91 -8.96 4.97 -20.85
CA MET A 91 -7.63 4.71 -21.38
C MET A 91 -7.05 3.43 -20.79
N SER A 92 -5.94 2.99 -21.37
CA SER A 92 -5.14 1.87 -20.90
C SER A 92 -3.65 2.22 -21.02
N GLU A 93 -2.78 1.35 -20.50
CA GLU A 93 -1.33 1.50 -20.62
C GLU A 93 -0.81 1.54 -22.05
N LYS A 94 -1.61 1.12 -23.04
CA LYS A 94 -1.30 1.29 -24.47
C LYS A 94 -1.30 2.75 -24.91
N ASP A 95 -1.93 3.62 -24.13
CA ASP A 95 -2.02 5.06 -24.40
C ASP A 95 -0.88 5.88 -23.81
N ILE A 96 0.02 5.26 -23.03
CA ILE A 96 1.14 5.90 -22.33
C ILE A 96 2.41 5.05 -22.44
N THR A 97 3.51 5.52 -21.86
CA THR A 97 4.74 4.72 -21.69
C THR A 97 5.12 4.72 -20.22
N VAL A 98 5.15 3.56 -19.57
CA VAL A 98 5.63 3.42 -18.19
C VAL A 98 7.15 3.53 -18.17
N VAL A 99 7.69 4.26 -17.19
CA VAL A 99 9.13 4.41 -16.94
C VAL A 99 9.41 4.04 -15.49
N ASN A 100 10.10 2.92 -15.30
CA ASN A 100 10.46 2.48 -13.96
C ASN A 100 11.39 3.47 -13.27
N THR A 101 11.02 3.90 -12.07
CA THR A 101 11.75 4.87 -11.26
C THR A 101 11.64 4.45 -9.79
N SER A 102 12.78 4.30 -9.09
CA SER A 102 12.74 3.95 -7.67
C SER A 102 12.11 5.06 -6.83
N ASP A 103 11.49 4.71 -5.71
CA ASP A 103 10.88 5.67 -4.78
C ASP A 103 11.92 6.68 -4.25
N ALA A 104 13.16 6.24 -4.02
CA ALA A 104 14.25 7.11 -3.58
C ALA A 104 14.62 8.19 -4.62
N ASP A 105 14.41 7.90 -5.91
CA ASP A 105 14.79 8.79 -7.02
C ASP A 105 13.66 9.73 -7.48
N MET A 106 12.41 9.50 -7.08
CA MET A 106 11.21 10.20 -7.57
C MET A 106 11.33 11.73 -7.50
N VAL A 107 11.71 12.25 -6.33
CA VAL A 107 11.80 13.72 -6.12
C VAL A 107 12.88 14.33 -7.02
N SER A 108 14.04 13.70 -7.11
CA SER A 108 15.14 14.18 -7.96
C SER A 108 14.80 14.05 -9.44
N ALA A 109 14.22 12.92 -9.86
CA ALA A 109 13.81 12.69 -11.24
C ALA A 109 12.79 13.72 -11.74
N TYR A 110 11.83 14.14 -10.89
CA TYR A 110 10.83 15.12 -11.26
C TYR A 110 11.39 16.51 -11.55
N THR A 111 12.62 16.82 -11.12
CA THR A 111 13.30 18.08 -11.47
C THR A 111 13.73 18.14 -12.95
N SER A 112 13.89 16.98 -13.60
CA SER A 112 14.25 16.89 -15.02
C SER A 112 13.09 17.35 -15.93
N ASP A 113 13.41 18.08 -17.00
CA ASP A 113 12.44 18.46 -18.02
C ASP A 113 11.88 17.28 -18.82
N GLU A 114 12.57 16.14 -18.80
CA GLU A 114 12.15 14.90 -19.46
C GLU A 114 11.02 14.19 -18.71
N VAL A 115 10.86 14.45 -17.39
CA VAL A 115 9.81 13.88 -16.57
C VAL A 115 8.61 14.81 -16.59
N THR A 116 7.55 14.39 -17.28
CA THR A 116 6.33 15.18 -17.47
C THR A 116 5.11 14.61 -16.75
N ALA A 117 5.16 13.35 -16.32
CA ALA A 117 4.13 12.68 -15.56
C ALA A 117 4.74 11.71 -14.54
N MET A 118 4.14 11.60 -13.36
CA MET A 118 4.61 10.72 -12.30
C MET A 118 3.46 10.24 -11.43
N ALA A 119 3.44 8.95 -11.12
CA ALA A 119 2.61 8.38 -10.08
C ALA A 119 3.49 8.06 -8.86
N THR A 120 3.15 8.61 -7.70
CA THR A 120 3.91 8.48 -6.47
C THR A 120 3.00 8.72 -5.26
N TRP A 121 3.55 8.59 -4.06
CA TRP A 121 2.82 8.74 -2.79
C TRP A 121 3.54 9.72 -1.85
N ASN A 122 2.94 10.02 -0.70
CA ASN A 122 3.57 10.85 0.32
C ASN A 122 4.67 10.06 1.09
N PRO A 123 5.80 10.69 1.42
CA PRO A 123 6.01 12.14 1.39
C PRO A 123 6.44 12.72 0.02
N GLN A 124 6.87 11.91 -0.95
CA GLN A 124 7.41 12.37 -2.24
C GLN A 124 6.39 13.24 -3.01
N LEU A 125 5.12 12.83 -3.03
CA LEU A 125 4.04 13.58 -3.67
C LEU A 125 3.93 15.01 -3.14
N SER A 126 3.92 15.15 -1.82
CA SER A 126 3.86 16.47 -1.15
C SER A 126 5.10 17.29 -1.41
N GLU A 127 6.28 16.68 -1.39
CA GLU A 127 7.54 17.37 -1.67
C GLU A 127 7.60 17.90 -3.11
N ILE A 128 7.22 17.06 -4.08
CA ILE A 128 7.19 17.44 -5.49
C ILE A 128 6.18 18.59 -5.73
N THR A 129 4.96 18.44 -5.23
CA THR A 129 3.90 19.43 -5.47
C THR A 129 4.17 20.76 -4.76
N LYS A 130 4.80 20.74 -3.58
CA LYS A 130 5.21 21.95 -2.84
C LYS A 130 6.33 22.71 -3.54
N ASN A 131 7.31 21.99 -4.10
CA ASN A 131 8.52 22.59 -4.66
C ASN A 131 8.39 22.91 -6.15
N ASN A 132 7.39 22.40 -6.86
CA ASN A 132 7.24 22.57 -8.31
C ASN A 132 5.86 23.13 -8.66
N LYS A 133 5.79 24.41 -9.00
CA LYS A 133 4.53 25.10 -9.36
C LYS A 133 3.86 24.54 -10.62
N SER A 134 4.62 23.83 -11.47
CA SER A 134 4.12 23.15 -12.67
C SER A 134 3.51 21.78 -12.37
N ALA A 135 3.74 21.23 -11.19
CA ALA A 135 3.19 19.95 -10.77
C ALA A 135 1.70 20.09 -10.43
N ASN A 136 0.84 19.48 -11.22
CA ASN A 136 -0.60 19.48 -11.00
C ASN A 136 -1.03 18.05 -10.63
N LEU A 137 -1.62 17.88 -9.45
CA LEU A 137 -2.29 16.65 -9.06
C LEU A 137 -3.57 16.50 -9.90
N VAL A 138 -3.64 15.49 -10.76
CA VAL A 138 -4.76 15.27 -11.69
C VAL A 138 -5.65 14.09 -11.32
N TYR A 139 -5.13 13.19 -10.47
CA TYR A 139 -5.87 12.05 -9.92
C TYR A 139 -5.21 11.60 -8.62
N ASP A 140 -6.00 11.15 -7.66
CA ASP A 140 -5.50 10.62 -6.40
C ASP A 140 -6.33 9.42 -5.92
N SER A 141 -5.81 8.70 -4.91
CA SER A 141 -6.40 7.47 -4.38
C SER A 141 -7.76 7.66 -3.69
N SER A 142 -8.20 8.88 -3.42
CA SER A 142 -9.57 9.14 -2.92
C SER A 142 -10.65 8.73 -3.93
N LYS A 143 -10.28 8.50 -5.19
CA LYS A 143 -11.17 8.01 -6.25
C LYS A 143 -11.35 6.49 -6.24
N ILE A 144 -10.50 5.78 -5.51
CA ILE A 144 -10.51 4.30 -5.36
C ILE A 144 -10.38 3.92 -3.87
N PRO A 145 -11.25 4.43 -2.98
CA PRO A 145 -11.11 4.25 -1.54
C PRO A 145 -11.13 2.76 -1.17
N GLY A 146 -10.19 2.35 -0.31
CA GLY A 146 -10.06 0.98 0.17
C GLY A 146 -9.43 0.01 -0.85
N GLU A 147 -8.89 0.48 -1.97
CA GLU A 147 -8.16 -0.39 -2.91
C GLU A 147 -6.65 -0.47 -2.61
N ILE A 148 -6.05 0.55 -2.02
CA ILE A 148 -4.64 0.57 -1.57
C ILE A 148 -4.64 0.51 -0.04
N ILE A 149 -4.25 -0.63 0.51
CA ILE A 149 -4.37 -0.93 1.94
C ILE A 149 -2.97 -1.16 2.52
N ASP A 150 -2.62 -0.43 3.57
CA ASP A 150 -1.36 -0.64 4.27
C ASP A 150 -1.52 -1.65 5.42
N MET A 151 -0.61 -2.61 5.47
CA MET A 151 -0.73 -3.76 6.34
C MET A 151 0.58 -4.09 7.06
N LEU A 152 0.46 -4.54 8.32
CA LEU A 152 1.53 -5.30 8.96
C LEU A 152 1.36 -6.78 8.62
N VAL A 153 2.33 -7.32 7.90
CA VAL A 153 2.38 -8.71 7.47
C VAL A 153 3.45 -9.45 8.27
N ILE A 154 3.14 -10.66 8.72
CA ILE A 154 4.08 -11.55 9.43
C ILE A 154 4.13 -12.88 8.67
N ASN A 155 5.31 -13.49 8.59
CA ASN A 155 5.45 -14.86 8.09
C ASN A 155 4.55 -15.80 8.87
N THR A 156 3.76 -16.63 8.19
CA THR A 156 2.72 -17.45 8.83
C THR A 156 3.32 -18.49 9.78
N GLU A 157 4.48 -19.07 9.45
CA GLU A 157 5.17 -20.02 10.32
C GLU A 157 5.66 -19.32 11.60
N THR A 158 6.33 -18.18 11.48
CA THR A 158 6.74 -17.35 12.64
C THR A 158 5.55 -16.98 13.53
N LEU A 159 4.41 -16.62 12.91
CA LEU A 159 3.20 -16.27 13.65
C LEU A 159 2.64 -17.46 14.43
N ASN A 160 2.63 -18.64 13.82
CA ASN A 160 2.17 -19.89 14.46
C ASN A 160 3.07 -20.30 15.63
N ASP A 161 4.39 -20.18 15.46
CA ASP A 161 5.37 -20.51 16.48
C ASP A 161 5.39 -19.50 17.63
N ASN A 162 5.08 -18.22 17.33
CA ASN A 162 5.08 -17.16 18.33
C ASN A 162 3.86 -16.23 18.21
N PRO A 163 2.66 -16.68 18.56
CA PRO A 163 1.45 -15.84 18.48
C PRO A 163 1.47 -14.62 19.42
N LYS A 164 2.38 -14.60 20.41
CA LYS A 164 2.57 -13.45 21.30
C LYS A 164 3.18 -12.26 20.56
N LEU A 165 3.93 -12.51 19.46
CA LEU A 165 4.49 -11.44 18.65
C LEU A 165 3.40 -10.54 18.08
N ALA A 166 2.40 -11.13 17.42
CA ALA A 166 1.30 -10.35 16.84
C ALA A 166 0.45 -9.64 17.91
N LYS A 167 0.24 -10.27 19.08
CA LYS A 167 -0.41 -9.60 20.22
C LYS A 167 0.34 -8.34 20.66
N ALA A 168 1.65 -8.48 20.87
CA ALA A 168 2.48 -7.36 21.31
C ALA A 168 2.51 -6.23 20.28
N LEU A 169 2.69 -6.57 18.98
CA LEU A 169 2.70 -5.60 17.90
C LEU A 169 1.33 -4.89 17.76
N THR A 170 0.23 -5.64 17.85
CA THR A 170 -1.12 -5.04 17.77
C THR A 170 -1.40 -4.14 18.97
N GLY A 171 -0.97 -4.53 20.18
CA GLY A 171 -1.07 -3.69 21.37
C GLY A 171 -0.32 -2.37 21.21
N ALA A 172 0.97 -2.45 20.84
CA ALA A 172 1.78 -1.27 20.60
C ALA A 172 1.22 -0.39 19.47
N TRP A 173 0.69 -0.99 18.39
CA TRP A 173 0.06 -0.26 17.29
C TRP A 173 -1.09 0.61 17.79
N PHE A 174 -2.05 0.05 18.52
CA PHE A 174 -3.21 0.81 18.99
C PHE A 174 -2.91 1.77 20.14
N GLU A 175 -1.84 1.53 20.92
CA GLU A 175 -1.32 2.56 21.84
C GLU A 175 -0.83 3.80 21.07
N VAL A 176 -0.10 3.59 19.97
CA VAL A 176 0.37 4.68 19.10
C VAL A 176 -0.81 5.35 18.39
N MET A 177 -1.76 4.58 17.85
CA MET A 177 -2.99 5.12 17.23
C MET A 177 -3.79 5.99 18.20
N ALA A 178 -3.86 5.62 19.48
CA ALA A 178 -4.52 6.43 20.50
C ALA A 178 -3.82 7.77 20.75
N LEU A 179 -2.48 7.82 20.68
CA LEU A 179 -1.72 9.07 20.75
C LEU A 179 -1.99 9.95 19.54
N MET A 180 -1.95 9.37 18.33
CA MET A 180 -2.23 10.08 17.09
C MET A 180 -3.66 10.66 17.08
N LYS A 181 -4.66 9.86 17.47
CA LYS A 181 -6.06 10.28 17.57
C LYS A 181 -6.26 11.47 18.53
N LYS A 182 -5.53 11.49 19.63
CA LYS A 182 -5.55 12.60 20.61
C LYS A 182 -4.81 13.83 20.13
N GLY A 183 -4.06 13.75 19.03
CA GLY A 183 -3.20 14.82 18.55
C GLY A 183 -2.01 15.07 19.46
N ASP A 184 -1.44 14.02 20.11
CA ASP A 184 -0.26 14.15 20.95
C ASP A 184 0.91 14.74 20.14
N GLU A 185 1.23 16.00 20.43
CA GLU A 185 2.17 16.77 19.64
C GLU A 185 3.57 16.19 19.66
N LYS A 186 3.99 15.61 20.81
CA LYS A 186 5.31 14.99 20.94
C LYS A 186 5.42 13.73 20.07
N ALA A 187 4.39 12.87 20.08
CA ALA A 187 4.35 11.68 19.25
C ALA A 187 4.31 12.05 17.77
N LEU A 188 3.44 12.98 17.37
CA LEU A 188 3.33 13.43 15.99
C LEU A 188 4.59 14.13 15.47
N THR A 189 5.28 14.92 16.31
CA THR A 189 6.56 15.56 15.95
C THR A 189 7.64 14.50 15.72
N PHE A 190 7.74 13.50 16.61
CA PHE A 190 8.69 12.39 16.43
C PHE A 190 8.45 11.63 15.12
N MET A 191 7.18 11.37 14.79
CA MET A 191 6.81 10.70 13.52
C MET A 191 7.14 11.56 12.31
N ALA A 192 6.85 12.86 12.39
CA ALA A 192 7.17 13.82 11.33
C ALA A 192 8.68 13.86 11.04
N GLU A 193 9.50 13.96 12.08
CA GLU A 193 10.96 13.94 11.96
C GLU A 193 11.47 12.61 11.34
N ALA A 194 10.90 11.47 11.78
CA ALA A 194 11.23 10.16 11.22
C ALA A 194 10.84 10.01 9.75
N SER A 195 9.79 10.72 9.32
CA SER A 195 9.30 10.76 7.92
C SER A 195 9.97 11.86 7.08
N GLY A 196 10.94 12.58 7.62
CA GLY A 196 11.69 13.63 6.91
C GLY A 196 10.87 14.90 6.62
N THR A 197 9.81 15.18 7.41
CA THR A 197 8.94 16.35 7.24
C THR A 197 8.75 17.10 8.56
N ASP A 198 8.14 18.28 8.52
CA ASP A 198 7.71 18.99 9.72
C ASP A 198 6.33 18.52 10.21
N LEU A 199 5.94 18.90 11.41
CA LEU A 199 4.66 18.52 12.01
C LEU A 199 3.46 18.95 11.16
N ALA A 200 3.50 20.10 10.52
CA ALA A 200 2.41 20.60 9.68
C ALA A 200 2.29 19.76 8.40
N GLY A 201 3.43 19.45 7.77
CA GLY A 201 3.50 18.56 6.61
C GLY A 201 3.01 17.15 6.94
N TYR A 202 3.43 16.59 8.07
CA TYR A 202 2.97 15.26 8.52
C TYR A 202 1.46 15.22 8.76
N LYS A 203 0.89 16.21 9.45
CA LYS A 203 -0.56 16.30 9.63
C LYS A 203 -1.31 16.39 8.31
N SER A 204 -0.81 17.17 7.36
CA SER A 204 -1.40 17.25 6.02
C SER A 204 -1.36 15.92 5.26
N GLN A 205 -0.29 15.12 5.45
CA GLN A 205 -0.20 13.77 4.86
C GLN A 205 -1.19 12.80 5.52
N LEU A 206 -1.38 12.89 6.85
CA LEU A 206 -2.38 12.07 7.55
C LEU A 206 -3.80 12.36 7.06
N ASP A 207 -4.13 13.59 6.65
CA ASP A 207 -5.43 13.94 6.08
C ASP A 207 -5.72 13.22 4.74
N SER A 208 -4.68 12.74 4.07
CA SER A 208 -4.77 11.95 2.83
C SER A 208 -4.74 10.43 3.04
N THR A 209 -4.84 9.99 4.30
CA THR A 209 -4.84 8.57 4.68
C THR A 209 -6.04 8.28 5.57
N MET A 210 -6.82 7.27 5.24
CA MET A 210 -7.93 6.83 6.09
C MET A 210 -7.40 5.89 7.16
N MET A 211 -6.86 6.50 8.24
CA MET A 211 -6.30 5.78 9.38
C MET A 211 -7.38 5.09 10.22
N PHE A 212 -7.17 3.84 10.59
CA PHE A 212 -7.99 3.14 11.58
C PHE A 212 -7.47 3.40 12.98
N TYR A 213 -7.83 4.54 13.54
CA TYR A 213 -7.39 4.94 14.89
C TYR A 213 -7.94 4.02 15.99
N ASP A 214 -9.11 3.46 15.79
CA ASP A 214 -9.73 2.53 16.72
C ASP A 214 -9.69 1.10 16.18
N ALA A 215 -9.35 0.14 17.02
CA ALA A 215 -9.30 -1.27 16.63
C ALA A 215 -10.64 -1.78 16.06
N SER A 216 -11.77 -1.23 16.51
CA SER A 216 -13.09 -1.56 15.98
C SER A 216 -13.29 -1.14 14.51
N GLU A 217 -12.60 -0.10 14.04
CA GLU A 217 -12.62 0.33 12.64
C GLU A 217 -11.83 -0.67 11.78
N ALA A 218 -10.64 -1.06 12.24
CA ALA A 218 -9.83 -2.10 11.58
C ALA A 218 -10.59 -3.43 11.51
N VAL A 219 -11.31 -3.83 12.57
CA VAL A 219 -12.17 -5.03 12.54
C VAL A 219 -13.26 -4.91 11.47
N LYS A 220 -13.99 -3.78 11.42
CA LYS A 220 -15.06 -3.56 10.44
C LYS A 220 -14.53 -3.67 9.01
N PHE A 221 -13.36 -3.09 8.76
CA PHE A 221 -12.71 -3.16 7.45
C PHE A 221 -12.30 -4.59 7.12
N ALA A 222 -11.63 -5.30 8.03
CA ALA A 222 -11.15 -6.66 7.84
C ALA A 222 -12.25 -7.66 7.48
N VAL A 223 -13.44 -7.52 8.09
CA VAL A 223 -14.59 -8.43 7.82
C VAL A 223 -15.50 -7.94 6.69
N SER A 224 -15.18 -6.80 6.07
CA SER A 224 -16.00 -6.22 5.01
C SER A 224 -16.08 -7.15 3.79
N SER A 225 -17.17 -7.02 3.03
CA SER A 225 -17.31 -7.72 1.75
C SER A 225 -16.45 -7.09 0.63
N ASP A 226 -15.85 -5.93 0.89
CA ASP A 226 -15.12 -5.19 -0.14
C ASP A 226 -13.65 -5.61 -0.19
N LEU A 227 -13.05 -6.02 0.93
CA LEU A 227 -11.68 -6.54 0.96
C LEU A 227 -11.46 -7.71 -0.04
N PRO A 228 -12.28 -8.78 -0.06
CA PRO A 228 -12.12 -9.83 -1.08
C PRO A 228 -12.33 -9.34 -2.51
N LYS A 229 -13.22 -8.37 -2.74
CA LYS A 229 -13.45 -7.79 -4.08
C LYS A 229 -12.24 -6.98 -4.55
N THR A 230 -11.65 -6.18 -3.65
CA THR A 230 -10.41 -5.46 -3.91
C THR A 230 -9.29 -6.43 -4.26
N MET A 231 -9.09 -7.47 -3.44
CA MET A 231 -8.03 -8.45 -3.70
C MET A 231 -8.22 -9.24 -4.99
N LYS A 232 -9.48 -9.46 -5.41
CA LYS A 232 -9.77 -10.04 -6.72
C LYS A 232 -9.30 -9.11 -7.86
N LYS A 233 -9.63 -7.81 -7.81
CA LYS A 233 -9.15 -6.83 -8.83
C LYS A 233 -7.63 -6.76 -8.87
N VAL A 234 -7.00 -6.72 -7.70
CA VAL A 234 -5.53 -6.71 -7.57
C VAL A 234 -4.93 -7.97 -8.21
N SER A 235 -5.52 -9.13 -7.95
CA SER A 235 -5.06 -10.40 -8.50
C SER A 235 -5.22 -10.47 -10.03
N GLU A 236 -6.34 -10.00 -10.56
CA GLU A 236 -6.59 -9.90 -12.00
C GLU A 236 -5.57 -8.97 -12.67
N PHE A 237 -5.37 -7.77 -12.13
CA PHE A 237 -4.33 -6.85 -12.60
C PHE A 237 -2.95 -7.51 -12.57
N SER A 238 -2.59 -8.15 -11.48
CA SER A 238 -1.28 -8.77 -11.30
C SER A 238 -1.04 -9.92 -12.29
N PHE A 239 -2.08 -10.69 -12.60
CA PHE A 239 -2.01 -11.73 -13.61
C PHE A 239 -1.84 -11.15 -15.01
N ASP A 240 -2.61 -10.15 -15.38
CA ASP A 240 -2.56 -9.50 -16.70
C ASP A 240 -1.20 -8.86 -17.00
N HIS A 241 -0.47 -8.48 -15.94
CA HIS A 241 0.89 -7.93 -16.01
C HIS A 241 2.00 -8.97 -15.80
N GLY A 242 1.66 -10.26 -15.66
CA GLY A 242 2.64 -11.32 -15.46
C GLY A 242 3.34 -11.32 -14.10
N ILE A 243 2.83 -10.57 -13.11
CA ILE A 243 3.49 -10.38 -11.81
C ILE A 243 3.28 -11.58 -10.88
N LEU A 244 2.29 -12.43 -11.14
CA LEU A 244 2.06 -13.64 -10.34
C LEU A 244 3.07 -14.77 -10.65
N GLY A 245 4.06 -14.51 -11.52
CA GLY A 245 5.10 -15.43 -11.95
C GLY A 245 4.76 -16.16 -13.25
N GLU A 246 5.81 -16.58 -13.98
CA GLU A 246 5.68 -17.23 -15.31
C GLU A 246 4.87 -18.55 -15.28
N GLY A 247 4.75 -19.18 -14.09
CA GLY A 247 4.00 -20.43 -13.91
C GLY A 247 2.53 -20.23 -13.52
N ALA A 248 2.06 -19.00 -13.32
CA ALA A 248 0.67 -18.72 -12.93
C ALA A 248 -0.28 -18.98 -14.10
N PRO A 249 -1.23 -19.94 -13.98
CA PRO A 249 -2.14 -20.29 -15.09
C PRO A 249 -3.30 -19.30 -15.24
N ASN A 250 -3.62 -18.55 -14.21
CA ASN A 250 -4.72 -17.58 -14.15
C ASN A 250 -4.59 -16.66 -12.92
N ALA A 251 -5.46 -15.68 -12.81
CA ALA A 251 -5.48 -14.72 -11.70
C ALA A 251 -5.79 -15.38 -10.33
N GLU A 252 -6.35 -16.58 -10.30
CA GLU A 252 -6.69 -17.31 -9.08
C GLU A 252 -5.57 -18.24 -8.60
N PHE A 253 -4.39 -18.20 -9.22
CA PHE A 253 -3.27 -19.09 -8.91
C PHE A 253 -2.83 -19.02 -7.46
N ILE A 254 -2.78 -17.82 -6.88
CA ILE A 254 -2.46 -17.63 -5.46
C ILE A 254 -3.76 -17.60 -4.66
N GLY A 255 -3.86 -18.53 -3.73
CA GLY A 255 -4.98 -18.57 -2.77
C GLY A 255 -4.83 -17.50 -1.70
N MET A 256 -5.93 -16.88 -1.37
CA MET A 256 -6.05 -15.93 -0.27
C MET A 256 -7.14 -16.37 0.70
N GLU A 257 -6.91 -16.17 1.99
CA GLU A 257 -7.88 -16.45 3.05
C GLU A 257 -8.26 -15.16 3.76
N PHE A 258 -9.55 -15.01 4.08
CA PHE A 258 -10.12 -13.83 4.72
C PHE A 258 -10.84 -14.20 6.00
N PRO A 259 -11.12 -13.22 6.91
CA PRO A 259 -11.86 -13.47 8.12
C PRO A 259 -13.18 -14.21 7.89
N GLY A 260 -13.48 -15.15 8.79
CA GLY A 260 -14.67 -15.99 8.68
C GLY A 260 -14.52 -17.20 7.74
N GLY A 261 -13.29 -17.56 7.35
CA GLY A 261 -13.00 -18.72 6.51
C GLY A 261 -13.36 -18.56 5.04
N LYS A 262 -13.56 -17.31 4.59
CA LYS A 262 -13.75 -17.02 3.17
C LYS A 262 -12.43 -17.17 2.43
N THR A 263 -12.47 -17.64 1.20
CA THR A 263 -11.28 -17.81 0.36
C THR A 263 -11.51 -17.21 -1.02
N PHE A 264 -10.43 -16.79 -1.67
CA PHE A 264 -10.36 -16.48 -3.09
C PHE A 264 -9.11 -17.19 -3.66
N GLY A 265 -9.22 -17.65 -4.91
CA GLY A 265 -8.12 -18.33 -5.60
C GLY A 265 -7.94 -19.79 -5.20
N ASP A 266 -6.77 -20.34 -5.51
CA ASP A 266 -6.48 -21.76 -5.29
C ASP A 266 -6.31 -22.09 -3.80
N THR A 267 -7.28 -22.76 -3.22
CA THR A 267 -7.26 -23.18 -1.81
C THR A 267 -6.14 -24.17 -1.46
N LYS A 268 -5.48 -24.76 -2.46
CA LYS A 268 -4.30 -25.61 -2.27
C LYS A 268 -2.99 -24.83 -2.29
N ASN A 269 -3.04 -23.55 -2.70
CA ASN A 269 -1.90 -22.66 -2.78
C ASN A 269 -2.17 -21.33 -2.04
N ILE A 270 -2.71 -21.40 -0.81
CA ILE A 270 -2.93 -20.21 0.02
C ILE A 270 -1.57 -19.68 0.48
N LYS A 271 -1.27 -18.43 0.12
CA LYS A 271 -0.01 -17.75 0.44
C LYS A 271 -0.21 -16.38 1.08
N LEU A 272 -1.44 -15.87 1.12
CA LEU A 272 -1.76 -14.62 1.79
C LEU A 272 -3.03 -14.78 2.62
N ARG A 273 -2.93 -14.45 3.90
CA ARG A 273 -4.05 -14.50 4.84
C ARG A 273 -4.31 -13.14 5.43
N PHE A 274 -5.58 -12.80 5.53
CA PHE A 274 -6.06 -11.64 6.26
C PHE A 274 -6.78 -12.14 7.50
N ILE A 275 -6.36 -11.71 8.67
CA ILE A 275 -6.98 -12.11 9.93
C ILE A 275 -7.46 -10.91 10.72
N ASP A 276 -8.49 -11.10 11.52
CA ASP A 276 -9.04 -10.09 12.42
C ASP A 276 -8.84 -10.44 13.90
N THR A 277 -8.17 -11.54 14.17
CA THR A 277 -8.02 -12.12 15.52
C THR A 277 -7.45 -11.10 16.51
N TYR A 278 -6.30 -10.50 16.19
CA TYR A 278 -5.59 -9.62 17.13
C TYR A 278 -6.22 -8.24 17.22
N VAL A 279 -6.74 -7.70 16.12
CA VAL A 279 -7.46 -6.42 16.13
C VAL A 279 -8.81 -6.54 16.87
N LYS A 280 -9.49 -7.70 16.84
CA LYS A 280 -10.63 -8.02 17.69
C LYS A 280 -10.26 -8.05 19.16
N MET A 281 -9.14 -8.69 19.51
CA MET A 281 -8.64 -8.71 20.89
C MET A 281 -8.35 -7.29 21.39
N ALA A 282 -7.76 -6.43 20.54
CA ALA A 282 -7.55 -5.02 20.85
C ALA A 282 -8.89 -4.29 21.10
N ALA A 283 -9.85 -4.47 20.21
CA ALA A 283 -11.17 -3.84 20.32
C ALA A 283 -11.96 -4.27 21.57
N GLU A 284 -11.70 -5.49 22.05
CA GLU A 284 -12.32 -6.08 23.26
C GLU A 284 -11.49 -5.85 24.53
N GLY A 285 -10.33 -5.19 24.45
CA GLY A 285 -9.43 -4.97 25.59
C GLY A 285 -8.81 -6.27 26.14
N LYS A 286 -8.49 -7.24 25.26
CA LYS A 286 -7.99 -8.59 25.60
C LYS A 286 -6.55 -8.86 25.13
N LEU A 287 -5.82 -7.84 24.70
CA LEU A 287 -4.41 -7.96 24.33
C LEU A 287 -3.50 -8.14 25.54
#